data_3bb75ab40105292c79e2101916d5adfc
#
_entry.id   3bb75ab40105292c79e2101916d5adfc
#
_cell.length_a   1.000
_cell.length_b   1.000
_cell.length_c   1.000
_cell.angle_alpha   90.00
_cell.angle_beta   90.00
_cell.angle_gamma   90.00
#
_symmetry.space_group_name_H-M   'P 1'
#
loop_
_entity.id
_entity.type
_entity.pdbx_description
1 polymer ?
#
loop_
_entity_poly.entity_id
_entity_poly.type
_entity_poly.pdbx_seq_one_letter_code
_entity_poly.pdbx_strand_id
1 'polypeptide(L)'
;MTITFNELRRIKDQLPSGSTQRIADELGLDAEVVRNYFGGRHFEAGNTAGVHFEPGPDGGIVTLDDTSILDCAKRIIAEQN
;
A
#
# COMPACT_ATOMS: atom_id res chain seq x y z
N MET A 1 -0.52 12.82 1.24
CA MET A 1 -1.77 12.12 1.61
C MET A 1 -1.57 11.30 2.87
N THR A 2 -2.53 11.29 3.75
CA THR A 2 -2.48 10.48 4.96
C THR A 2 -3.64 9.48 4.97
N ILE A 3 -3.38 8.31 5.54
CA ILE A 3 -4.36 7.22 5.63
C ILE A 3 -4.04 6.45 6.92
N THR A 4 -5.05 5.86 7.57
CA THR A 4 -4.76 5.02 8.72
C THR A 4 -4.20 3.67 8.24
N PHE A 5 -3.40 3.05 9.08
CA PHE A 5 -2.84 1.73 8.76
C PHE A 5 -3.94 0.71 8.55
N ASN A 6 -4.99 0.76 9.39
CA ASN A 6 -6.11 -0.16 9.25
C ASN A 6 -6.85 0.01 7.93
N GLU A 7 -6.98 1.24 7.45
CA GLU A 7 -7.62 1.48 6.17
C GLU A 7 -6.75 0.97 5.01
N LEU A 8 -5.45 1.20 5.09
CA LEU A 8 -4.51 0.69 4.09
C LEU A 8 -4.58 -0.84 4.02
N ARG A 9 -4.61 -1.49 5.18
CA ARG A 9 -4.73 -2.93 5.28
C ARG A 9 -6.06 -3.43 4.72
N ARG A 10 -7.13 -2.70 4.95
CA ARG A 10 -8.45 -3.03 4.43
C ARG A 10 -8.47 -2.99 2.91
N ILE A 11 -7.80 -2.01 2.33
CA ILE A 11 -7.65 -1.92 0.87
C ILE A 11 -6.89 -3.15 0.35
N LYS A 12 -5.79 -3.49 1.00
CA LYS A 12 -5.03 -4.67 0.61
C LYS A 12 -5.88 -5.94 0.66
N ASP A 13 -6.70 -6.08 1.69
CA ASP A 13 -7.53 -7.27 1.88
C ASP A 13 -8.62 -7.41 0.82
N GLN A 14 -8.99 -6.31 0.17
CA GLN A 14 -9.97 -6.33 -0.91
C GLN A 14 -9.36 -6.69 -2.26
N LEU A 15 -8.03 -6.68 -2.37
CA LEU A 15 -7.36 -6.98 -3.62
C LEU A 15 -7.43 -8.48 -3.93
N PRO A 16 -7.71 -8.84 -5.19
CA PRO A 16 -7.69 -10.26 -5.57
C PRO A 16 -6.28 -10.81 -5.56
N SER A 17 -6.18 -12.13 -5.56
CA SER A 17 -4.92 -12.83 -5.59
C SER A 17 -4.10 -12.40 -6.81
N GLY A 18 -2.81 -12.18 -6.62
CA GLY A 18 -1.91 -11.76 -7.70
C GLY A 18 -1.86 -10.27 -7.95
N SER A 19 -2.64 -9.47 -7.19
CA SER A 19 -2.67 -8.02 -7.40
C SER A 19 -1.33 -7.35 -7.10
N THR A 20 -0.59 -7.87 -6.13
CA THR A 20 0.73 -7.31 -5.80
C THR A 20 1.66 -7.34 -7.01
N GLN A 21 1.70 -8.46 -7.71
CA GLN A 21 2.53 -8.60 -8.90
C GLN A 21 1.99 -7.72 -10.02
N ARG A 22 0.69 -7.66 -10.19
CA ARG A 22 0.06 -6.81 -11.21
C ARG A 22 0.41 -5.33 -11.01
N ILE A 23 0.33 -4.85 -9.78
CA ILE A 23 0.68 -3.47 -9.46
C ILE A 23 2.15 -3.22 -9.75
N ALA A 24 3.01 -4.13 -9.34
CA ALA A 24 4.43 -4.03 -9.58
C ALA A 24 4.74 -3.95 -11.08
N ASP A 25 4.11 -4.80 -11.87
CA ASP A 25 4.31 -4.82 -13.31
C ASP A 25 3.83 -3.53 -13.97
N GLU A 26 2.68 -3.01 -13.55
CA GLU A 26 2.13 -1.79 -14.12
C GLU A 26 2.97 -0.56 -13.80
N LEU A 27 3.56 -0.52 -12.61
CA LEU A 27 4.33 0.63 -12.15
C LEU A 27 5.84 0.48 -12.35
N GLY A 28 6.28 -0.67 -12.84
CA GLY A 28 7.70 -0.93 -13.04
C GLY A 28 8.45 -1.07 -11.72
N LEU A 29 7.79 -1.65 -10.71
CA LEU A 29 8.35 -1.82 -9.38
C LEU A 29 8.59 -3.30 -9.08
N ASP A 30 9.37 -3.55 -8.04
CA ASP A 30 9.55 -4.90 -7.51
C ASP A 30 8.30 -5.26 -6.70
N ALA A 31 7.82 -6.49 -6.85
CA ALA A 31 6.63 -6.95 -6.12
C ALA A 31 6.82 -6.85 -4.60
N GLU A 32 8.05 -7.02 -4.12
CA GLU A 32 8.33 -6.88 -2.70
C GLU A 32 8.09 -5.45 -2.20
N VAL A 33 8.40 -4.46 -3.02
CA VAL A 33 8.13 -3.05 -2.69
C VAL A 33 6.63 -2.84 -2.48
N VAL A 34 5.81 -3.42 -3.35
CA VAL A 34 4.35 -3.30 -3.25
C VAL A 34 3.84 -4.02 -2.00
N ARG A 35 4.35 -5.21 -1.72
CA ARG A 35 3.96 -5.94 -0.52
C ARG A 35 4.29 -5.17 0.75
N ASN A 36 5.49 -4.61 0.81
CA ASN A 36 5.93 -3.84 1.98
C ASN A 36 5.13 -2.56 2.17
N TYR A 37 4.71 -1.95 1.07
CA TYR A 37 3.86 -0.77 1.10
C TYR A 37 2.58 -1.02 1.89
N PHE A 38 1.94 -2.17 1.68
CA PHE A 38 0.71 -2.53 2.38
C PHE A 38 0.98 -3.24 3.71
N GLY A 39 2.11 -3.89 3.83
CA GLY A 39 2.40 -4.75 4.98
C GLY A 39 2.89 -4.04 6.23
N GLY A 40 3.21 -2.77 6.14
CA GLY A 40 3.69 -2.01 7.28
C GLY A 40 5.13 -2.30 7.68
N ARG A 41 5.86 -3.06 6.91
CA ARG A 41 7.26 -3.38 7.21
C ARG A 41 8.22 -2.29 6.82
N HIS A 42 7.75 -1.35 6.04
CA HIS A 42 8.55 -0.26 5.54
C HIS A 42 9.16 0.57 6.66
N PHE A 43 8.45 0.74 7.77
CA PHE A 43 8.97 1.52 8.88
C PHE A 43 10.09 0.78 9.61
N GLU A 44 10.09 -0.54 9.60
CA GLU A 44 11.15 -1.35 10.19
C GLU A 44 12.39 -1.35 9.32
N ALA A 45 12.21 -1.42 8.04
CA ALA A 45 13.30 -1.42 7.08
C ALA A 45 13.91 -0.02 6.89
N GLY A 46 13.23 1.01 7.34
CA GLY A 46 13.68 2.38 7.20
C GLY A 46 13.71 2.87 5.76
N ASN A 47 13.10 2.12 4.88
CA ASN A 47 13.12 2.45 3.46
C ASN A 47 11.88 1.97 2.79
N THR A 48 11.12 2.89 2.26
CA THR A 48 9.97 2.52 1.49
C THR A 48 9.61 3.64 0.58
N ALA A 49 8.96 3.33 -0.45
CA ALA A 49 8.52 4.21 -1.51
C ALA A 49 7.70 5.41 -1.01
N GLY A 50 8.35 6.30 -0.26
CA GLY A 50 7.72 7.52 0.22
C GLY A 50 6.62 7.29 1.25
N VAL A 51 6.78 6.28 2.11
CA VAL A 51 5.81 5.98 3.15
C VAL A 51 6.39 6.29 4.53
N HIS A 52 5.68 7.08 5.31
CA HIS A 52 6.05 7.44 6.67
C HIS A 52 4.96 6.96 7.63
N PHE A 53 5.36 6.35 8.72
CA PHE A 53 4.44 5.77 9.68
C PHE A 53 4.54 6.48 11.03
N GLU A 54 3.39 6.78 11.63
CA GLU A 54 3.31 7.32 12.98
C GLU A 54 2.32 6.50 13.79
N PRO A 55 2.68 6.02 14.99
CA PRO A 55 1.75 5.27 15.82
C PRO A 55 0.57 6.14 16.26
N GLY A 56 -0.57 5.50 16.44
CA GLY A 56 -1.77 6.22 16.84
C GLY A 56 -3.01 5.35 16.71
N PRO A 57 -4.21 5.95 16.76
CA PRO A 57 -5.48 5.23 16.61
C PRO A 57 -5.57 4.51 15.27
N ASP A 58 -6.36 3.44 15.23
CA ASP A 58 -6.60 2.65 14.02
C ASP A 58 -5.33 2.08 13.40
N GLY A 59 -4.38 1.66 14.27
CA GLY A 59 -3.14 1.05 13.83
C GLY A 59 -2.05 2.05 13.48
N GLY A 60 -2.34 3.35 13.61
CA GLY A 60 -1.40 4.41 13.29
C GLY A 60 -1.74 5.14 12.02
N ILE A 61 -1.01 6.21 11.77
CA ILE A 61 -1.20 7.06 10.59
C ILE A 61 -0.05 6.83 9.64
N VAL A 62 -0.39 6.64 8.37
CA VAL A 62 0.59 6.44 7.30
C VAL A 62 0.53 7.66 6.39
N THR A 63 1.67 8.30 6.18
CA THR A 63 1.80 9.42 5.25
C THR A 63 2.42 8.90 3.96
N LEU A 64 1.74 9.14 2.86
CA LEU A 64 2.15 8.65 1.54
C LEU A 64 2.60 9.83 0.68
N ASP A 65 3.89 9.86 0.33
CA ASP A 65 4.43 10.88 -0.57
C ASP A 65 4.00 10.59 -2.01
N ASP A 66 3.95 9.32 -2.37
CA ASP A 66 3.53 8.88 -3.69
C ASP A 66 2.35 7.93 -3.54
N THR A 67 1.23 8.26 -4.18
CA THR A 67 0.01 7.47 -4.10
C THR A 67 -0.20 6.54 -5.29
N SER A 68 0.81 6.37 -6.15
CA SER A 68 0.67 5.54 -7.36
C SER A 68 0.25 4.11 -7.04
N ILE A 69 0.85 3.50 -6.03
CA ILE A 69 0.50 2.14 -5.62
C ILE A 69 -0.93 2.08 -5.12
N LEU A 70 -1.31 3.04 -4.27
CA LEU A 70 -2.65 3.10 -3.72
C LEU A 70 -3.70 3.33 -4.80
N ASP A 71 -3.43 4.24 -5.72
CA ASP A 71 -4.35 4.54 -6.82
C ASP A 71 -4.54 3.33 -7.72
N CYS A 72 -3.46 2.62 -8.02
CA CYS A 72 -3.51 1.39 -8.81
C CYS A 72 -4.34 0.32 -8.09
N ALA A 73 -4.15 0.16 -6.78
CA ALA A 73 -4.91 -0.78 -5.98
C ALA A 73 -6.40 -0.46 -6.00
N LYS A 74 -6.75 0.80 -5.82
CA LYS A 74 -8.16 1.23 -5.85
C LYS A 74 -8.80 0.97 -7.21
N ARG A 75 -8.05 1.16 -8.29
CA ARG A 75 -8.54 0.88 -9.63
C ARG A 75 -8.82 -0.60 -9.81
N ILE A 76 -7.92 -1.46 -9.32
CA ILE A 76 -8.11 -2.91 -9.41
C ILE A 76 -9.36 -3.34 -8.64
N ILE A 77 -9.55 -2.79 -7.44
CA ILE A 77 -10.75 -3.07 -6.65
C ILE A 77 -12.01 -2.64 -7.39
N ALA A 78 -11.99 -1.48 -8.02
CA ALA A 78 -13.12 -0.98 -8.77
C ALA A 78 -13.46 -1.88 -9.98
N GLU A 79 -12.47 -2.51 -10.58
CA GLU A 79 -12.67 -3.45 -11.68
C GLU A 79 -13.43 -4.71 -11.23
N GLN A 80 -13.36 -5.06 -9.94
CA GLN A 80 -14.01 -6.24 -9.39
C GLN A 80 -15.50 -6.01 -9.11
N ASN A 81 -15.92 -4.78 -9.06
CA ASN A 81 -17.32 -4.44 -8.74
C ASN A 81 -18.15 -4.17 -10.01
#